data_8daaeb620cc68e3d4f22a910f37d782b
#
_entry.id   8daaeb620cc68e3d4f22a910f37d782b
#
_cell.length_a   1.000
_cell.length_b   1.000
_cell.length_c   1.000
_cell.angle_alpha   90.00
_cell.angle_beta   90.00
_cell.angle_gamma   90.00
#
_symmetry.space_group_name_H-M   'P 1'
#
loop_
_entity.id
_entity.type
_entity.pdbx_description
1 polymer ?
#
loop_
_entity_poly.entity_id
_entity_poly.type
_entity_poly.pdbx_seq_one_letter_code
_entity_poly.pdbx_strand_id
1 'polypeptide(L)'
;VQLTNVITDITGETGMKIIRAIVLGERDRMVLAQMRNYRIHASTEQIAKALEGRWSREHLFSLDHELKAYDFASEQIARLDAEIKVLLDAMRVFDKTPAANANKGRRKNTLAFDGRQALMNWCGVDLTEVPGIDVGTAMKILSELGRSLTRFDTVKHFCSWLGLCPDNRISGG
;
A
#
# COMPACT_ATOMS: atom_id res chain seq x y z
N VAL A 1 -9.93 25.32 3.44
CA VAL A 1 -10.43 23.95 3.72
C VAL A 1 -9.34 23.19 4.45
N GLN A 2 -9.66 22.61 5.61
CA GLN A 2 -8.70 21.91 6.48
C GLN A 2 -9.18 20.50 6.84
N LEU A 3 -9.62 19.76 5.81
CA LEU A 3 -10.21 18.43 5.97
C LEU A 3 -9.26 17.42 6.67
N THR A 4 -7.94 17.59 6.48
CA THR A 4 -6.90 16.75 7.11
C THR A 4 -6.86 16.86 8.64
N ASN A 5 -7.44 17.93 9.23
CA ASN A 5 -7.49 18.09 10.67
C ASN A 5 -8.58 17.22 11.34
N VAL A 6 -9.56 16.77 10.57
CA VAL A 6 -10.73 16.03 11.06
C VAL A 6 -10.85 14.62 10.46
N ILE A 7 -10.13 14.34 9.37
CA ILE A 7 -10.06 13.04 8.71
C ILE A 7 -8.59 12.64 8.62
N THR A 8 -8.21 11.58 9.32
CA THR A 8 -6.83 11.10 9.41
C THR A 8 -6.26 10.68 8.05
N ASP A 9 -7.08 10.05 7.20
CA ASP A 9 -6.69 9.64 5.85
C ASP A 9 -7.63 10.26 4.81
N ILE A 10 -7.18 11.35 4.20
CA ILE A 10 -7.93 12.05 3.15
C ILE A 10 -8.09 11.21 1.88
N THR A 11 -7.20 10.24 1.63
CA THR A 11 -7.28 9.30 0.51
C THR A 11 -8.09 8.05 0.85
N GLY A 12 -8.63 7.96 2.07
CA GLY A 12 -9.59 6.95 2.46
C GLY A 12 -10.99 7.18 1.88
N GLU A 13 -11.88 6.23 2.12
CA GLU A 13 -13.23 6.22 1.54
C GLU A 13 -13.99 7.55 1.67
N THR A 14 -14.06 8.09 2.90
CA THR A 14 -14.78 9.36 3.13
C THR A 14 -14.09 10.55 2.50
N GLY A 15 -12.77 10.67 2.64
CA GLY A 15 -12.02 11.77 2.06
C GLY A 15 -12.18 11.81 0.54
N MET A 16 -12.03 10.66 -0.12
CA MET A 16 -12.22 10.56 -1.58
C MET A 16 -13.65 10.83 -2.03
N LYS A 17 -14.68 10.39 -1.27
CA LYS A 17 -16.08 10.74 -1.58
C LYS A 17 -16.28 12.26 -1.54
N ILE A 18 -15.80 12.93 -0.50
CA ILE A 18 -15.91 14.40 -0.36
C ILE A 18 -15.15 15.11 -1.48
N ILE A 19 -13.90 14.72 -1.77
CA ILE A 19 -13.08 15.33 -2.81
C ILE A 19 -13.76 15.20 -4.18
N ARG A 20 -14.27 14.02 -4.53
CA ARG A 20 -14.97 13.80 -5.79
C ARG A 20 -16.24 14.64 -5.89
N ALA A 21 -17.03 14.72 -4.84
CA ALA A 21 -18.21 15.57 -4.80
C ALA A 21 -17.87 17.06 -4.98
N ILE A 22 -16.78 17.54 -4.37
CA ILE A 22 -16.28 18.91 -4.56
C ILE A 22 -15.90 19.16 -6.03
N VAL A 23 -15.18 18.25 -6.66
CA VAL A 23 -14.78 18.36 -8.07
C VAL A 23 -16.01 18.36 -8.98
N LEU A 24 -17.05 17.56 -8.67
CA LEU A 24 -18.33 17.52 -9.37
C LEU A 24 -19.22 18.77 -9.13
N GLY A 25 -18.81 19.67 -8.28
CA GLY A 25 -19.51 20.94 -8.09
C GLY A 25 -20.30 21.06 -6.80
N GLU A 26 -20.29 20.06 -5.91
CA GLU A 26 -20.93 20.18 -4.60
C GLU A 26 -20.22 21.21 -3.73
N ARG A 27 -20.98 22.10 -3.10
CA ARG A 27 -20.48 23.19 -2.25
C ARG A 27 -21.16 23.27 -0.90
N ASP A 28 -22.25 22.53 -0.72
CA ASP A 28 -22.92 22.47 0.58
C ASP A 28 -22.08 21.65 1.56
N ARG A 29 -21.55 22.33 2.56
CA ARG A 29 -20.67 21.73 3.57
C ARG A 29 -21.37 20.64 4.39
N MET A 30 -22.68 20.78 4.63
CA MET A 30 -23.43 19.78 5.37
C MET A 30 -23.66 18.53 4.53
N VAL A 31 -23.98 18.67 3.24
CA VAL A 31 -24.09 17.56 2.30
C VAL A 31 -22.75 16.81 2.20
N LEU A 32 -21.65 17.53 2.04
CA LEU A 32 -20.32 16.94 2.00
C LEU A 32 -19.96 16.22 3.32
N ALA A 33 -20.27 16.81 4.46
CA ALA A 33 -19.98 16.24 5.77
C ALA A 33 -20.82 15.00 6.08
N GLN A 34 -22.03 14.87 5.55
CA GLN A 34 -22.87 13.70 5.67
C GLN A 34 -22.32 12.46 4.94
N MET A 35 -21.35 12.65 4.02
CA MET A 35 -20.66 11.53 3.34
C MET A 35 -19.69 10.77 4.25
N ARG A 36 -19.55 11.18 5.53
CA ARG A 36 -18.66 10.54 6.48
C ARG A 36 -19.03 9.08 6.73
N ASN A 37 -18.02 8.23 6.87
CA ASN A 37 -18.20 6.87 7.36
C ASN A 37 -18.40 6.87 8.89
N TYR A 38 -19.20 5.93 9.42
CA TYR A 38 -19.44 5.79 10.86
C TYR A 38 -18.18 5.61 11.72
N ARG A 39 -17.07 5.14 11.12
CA ARG A 39 -15.77 4.96 11.80
C ARG A 39 -15.01 6.27 12.03
N ILE A 40 -15.43 7.38 11.44
CA ILE A 40 -14.78 8.66 11.64
C ILE A 40 -15.26 9.26 12.95
N HIS A 41 -14.32 9.60 13.84
CA HIS A 41 -14.63 10.15 15.16
C HIS A 41 -15.17 11.59 15.08
N ALA A 42 -14.73 12.39 14.11
CA ALA A 42 -15.21 13.77 13.95
C ALA A 42 -16.71 13.80 13.64
N SER A 43 -17.44 14.71 14.27
CA SER A 43 -18.86 14.89 14.00
C SER A 43 -19.10 15.54 12.62
N THR A 44 -20.34 15.46 12.14
CA THR A 44 -20.75 16.08 10.88
C THR A 44 -20.50 17.60 10.93
N GLU A 45 -20.78 18.24 12.06
CA GLU A 45 -20.57 19.68 12.27
C GLU A 45 -19.06 20.05 12.24
N GLN A 46 -18.22 19.22 12.83
CA GLN A 46 -16.76 19.40 12.80
C GLN A 46 -16.22 19.29 11.38
N ILE A 47 -16.70 18.32 10.61
CA ILE A 47 -16.31 18.15 9.20
C ILE A 47 -16.82 19.32 8.36
N ALA A 48 -18.08 19.73 8.54
CA ALA A 48 -18.65 20.88 7.84
C ALA A 48 -17.87 22.17 8.14
N LYS A 49 -17.45 22.37 9.39
CA LYS A 49 -16.59 23.51 9.79
C LYS A 49 -15.20 23.41 9.13
N ALA A 50 -14.59 22.24 9.05
CA ALA A 50 -13.31 22.04 8.38
C ALA A 50 -13.37 22.25 6.87
N LEU A 51 -14.58 22.14 6.28
CA LEU A 51 -14.85 22.44 4.87
C LEU A 51 -15.09 23.93 4.60
N GLU A 52 -15.09 24.77 5.64
CA GLU A 52 -15.14 26.23 5.45
C GLU A 52 -13.90 26.71 4.70
N GLY A 53 -14.09 27.55 3.70
CA GLY A 53 -12.99 28.11 2.95
C GLY A 53 -13.45 28.72 1.63
N ARG A 54 -12.47 29.28 0.92
CA ARG A 54 -12.69 29.87 -0.40
C ARG A 54 -12.51 28.80 -1.48
N TRP A 55 -13.51 28.66 -2.32
CA TRP A 55 -13.49 27.77 -3.48
C TRP A 55 -13.08 28.58 -4.73
N SER A 56 -11.78 28.91 -4.86
CA SER A 56 -11.29 29.61 -6.05
C SER A 56 -11.16 28.62 -7.22
N ARG A 57 -11.27 29.16 -8.44
CA ARG A 57 -11.16 28.36 -9.66
C ARG A 57 -9.81 27.65 -9.76
N GLU A 58 -8.74 28.31 -9.34
CA GLU A 58 -7.38 27.78 -9.39
C GLU A 58 -7.23 26.59 -8.45
N HIS A 59 -7.75 26.67 -7.22
CA HIS A 59 -7.71 25.57 -6.27
C HIS A 59 -8.54 24.37 -6.73
N LEU A 60 -9.72 24.62 -7.32
CA LEU A 60 -10.56 23.55 -7.86
C LEU A 60 -9.93 22.89 -9.05
N PHE A 61 -9.26 23.64 -9.92
CA PHE A 61 -8.52 23.11 -11.06
C PHE A 61 -7.36 22.22 -10.58
N SER A 62 -6.57 22.69 -9.61
CA SER A 62 -5.48 21.89 -9.03
C SER A 62 -6.01 20.60 -8.37
N LEU A 63 -7.12 20.70 -7.64
CA LEU A 63 -7.73 19.54 -6.98
C LEU A 63 -8.22 18.49 -8.01
N ASP A 64 -8.85 18.91 -9.11
CA ASP A 64 -9.28 18.04 -10.20
C ASP A 64 -8.07 17.38 -10.87
N HIS A 65 -7.00 18.15 -11.11
CA HIS A 65 -5.77 17.64 -11.71
C HIS A 65 -5.12 16.56 -10.85
N GLU A 66 -4.95 16.83 -9.55
CA GLU A 66 -4.38 15.86 -8.61
C GLU A 66 -5.26 14.62 -8.43
N LEU A 67 -6.59 14.78 -8.44
CA LEU A 67 -7.52 13.67 -8.38
C LEU A 67 -7.36 12.74 -9.60
N LYS A 68 -7.25 13.30 -10.80
CA LYS A 68 -7.02 12.53 -12.03
C LYS A 68 -5.66 11.80 -12.01
N ALA A 69 -4.61 12.45 -11.51
CA ALA A 69 -3.30 11.83 -11.34
C ALA A 69 -3.35 10.67 -10.35
N TYR A 70 -4.06 10.85 -9.22
CA TYR A 70 -4.28 9.81 -8.24
C TYR A 70 -5.04 8.60 -8.83
N ASP A 71 -6.12 8.87 -9.56
CA ASP A 71 -6.93 7.82 -10.19
C ASP A 71 -6.12 7.03 -11.22
N PHE A 72 -5.37 7.74 -12.07
CA PHE A 72 -4.46 7.10 -13.03
C PHE A 72 -3.43 6.21 -12.34
N ALA A 73 -2.74 6.72 -11.31
CA ALA A 73 -1.75 5.93 -10.56
C ALA A 73 -2.39 4.69 -9.90
N SER A 74 -3.59 4.85 -9.34
CA SER A 74 -4.34 3.75 -8.70
C SER A 74 -4.72 2.66 -9.71
N GLU A 75 -5.13 3.06 -10.92
CA GLU A 75 -5.41 2.13 -12.01
C GLU A 75 -4.15 1.38 -12.46
N GLN A 76 -3.02 2.09 -12.62
CA GLN A 76 -1.75 1.43 -12.97
C GLN A 76 -1.31 0.41 -11.92
N ILE A 77 -1.44 0.74 -10.63
CA ILE A 77 -1.15 -0.22 -9.54
C ILE A 77 -2.05 -1.45 -9.64
N ALA A 78 -3.35 -1.28 -9.86
CA ALA A 78 -4.28 -2.40 -10.00
C ALA A 78 -3.93 -3.31 -11.19
N ARG A 79 -3.51 -2.73 -12.31
CA ARG A 79 -3.05 -3.48 -13.49
C ARG A 79 -1.77 -4.26 -13.19
N LEU A 80 -0.79 -3.63 -12.53
CA LEU A 80 0.46 -4.30 -12.13
C LEU A 80 0.19 -5.43 -11.15
N ASP A 81 -0.68 -5.25 -10.17
CA ASP A 81 -1.08 -6.29 -9.23
C ASP A 81 -1.70 -7.51 -9.96
N ALA A 82 -2.53 -7.26 -10.96
CA ALA A 82 -3.13 -8.32 -11.77
C ALA A 82 -2.06 -9.11 -12.55
N GLU A 83 -1.12 -8.43 -13.20
CA GLU A 83 -0.02 -9.07 -13.92
C GLU A 83 0.91 -9.85 -12.99
N ILE A 84 1.27 -9.29 -11.84
CA ILE A 84 2.08 -9.98 -10.83
C ILE A 84 1.37 -11.25 -10.37
N LYS A 85 0.05 -11.18 -10.15
CA LYS A 85 -0.74 -12.37 -9.78
C LYS A 85 -0.66 -13.45 -10.85
N VAL A 86 -0.85 -13.10 -12.11
CA VAL A 86 -0.78 -14.03 -13.25
C VAL A 86 0.60 -14.71 -13.31
N LEU A 87 1.68 -13.93 -13.16
CA LEU A 87 3.05 -14.47 -13.15
C LEU A 87 3.29 -15.41 -11.97
N LEU A 88 2.85 -15.05 -10.76
CA LEU A 88 3.01 -15.92 -9.58
C LEU A 88 2.18 -17.20 -9.69
N ASP A 89 0.96 -17.12 -10.24
CA ASP A 89 0.11 -18.30 -10.49
C ASP A 89 0.77 -19.24 -11.52
N ALA A 90 1.41 -18.70 -12.56
CA ALA A 90 2.16 -19.48 -13.54
C ALA A 90 3.43 -20.13 -12.97
N MET A 91 4.06 -19.50 -11.97
CA MET A 91 5.22 -20.00 -11.26
C MET A 91 4.87 -20.94 -10.09
N ARG A 92 3.60 -21.24 -9.85
CA ARG A 92 3.14 -22.09 -8.76
C ARG A 92 3.73 -23.49 -8.87
N VAL A 93 4.36 -23.96 -7.80
CA VAL A 93 4.98 -25.29 -7.68
C VAL A 93 4.38 -26.08 -6.54
N PHE A 94 3.97 -25.39 -5.49
CA PHE A 94 3.43 -25.99 -4.27
C PHE A 94 1.96 -25.67 -4.12
N ASP A 95 1.24 -26.54 -3.41
CA ASP A 95 -0.14 -26.30 -2.97
C ASP A 95 -0.17 -26.32 -1.45
N LYS A 96 0.29 -25.23 -0.86
CA LYS A 96 0.40 -25.05 0.59
C LYS A 96 -0.47 -23.90 1.04
N THR A 97 -1.07 -24.05 2.21
CA THR A 97 -1.83 -22.95 2.85
C THR A 97 -1.01 -22.40 4.01
N PRO A 98 -0.79 -21.07 4.08
CA PRO A 98 -0.11 -20.46 5.21
C PRO A 98 -0.86 -20.74 6.50
N ALA A 99 -0.15 -20.90 7.60
CA ALA A 99 -0.77 -20.99 8.92
C ALA A 99 -1.67 -19.77 9.18
N ALA A 100 -2.82 -20.02 9.84
CA ALA A 100 -3.73 -18.95 10.19
C ALA A 100 -3.00 -17.90 11.05
N ASN A 101 -2.71 -16.74 10.48
CA ASN A 101 -2.19 -15.62 11.24
C ASN A 101 -3.34 -14.78 11.73
N ALA A 102 -3.40 -14.58 13.05
CA ALA A 102 -4.28 -13.63 13.65
C ALA A 102 -4.08 -12.25 12.99
N ASN A 103 -5.09 -11.79 12.26
CA ASN A 103 -5.39 -10.41 11.92
C ASN A 103 -4.20 -9.46 11.70
N LYS A 104 -3.61 -9.49 10.55
CA LYS A 104 -3.01 -8.27 10.01
C LYS A 104 -4.07 -7.60 9.13
N GLY A 105 -4.79 -6.62 9.68
CA GLY A 105 -5.74 -5.82 8.93
C GLY A 105 -5.10 -5.33 7.62
N ARG A 106 -5.90 -5.19 6.57
CA ARG A 106 -5.44 -4.70 5.26
C ARG A 106 -4.74 -3.36 5.46
N ARG A 107 -3.43 -3.34 5.26
CA ARG A 107 -2.65 -2.11 5.32
C ARG A 107 -2.81 -1.34 4.01
N LYS A 108 -2.65 -0.02 4.09
CA LYS A 108 -2.49 0.82 2.90
C LYS A 108 -1.31 0.28 2.07
N ASN A 109 -1.42 0.27 0.76
CA ASN A 109 -0.40 -0.24 -0.18
C ASN A 109 -0.13 -1.76 -0.09
N THR A 110 -1.14 -2.56 0.24
CA THR A 110 -1.08 -4.01 0.08
C THR A 110 -1.55 -4.41 -1.31
N LEU A 111 -1.03 -5.54 -1.80
CA LEU A 111 -1.45 -6.14 -3.06
C LEU A 111 -2.98 -6.36 -3.09
N ALA A 112 -3.58 -6.29 -4.28
CA ALA A 112 -5.00 -6.52 -4.48
C ALA A 112 -5.39 -8.01 -4.31
N PHE A 113 -4.40 -8.91 -4.22
CA PHE A 113 -4.56 -10.36 -4.04
C PHE A 113 -3.82 -10.87 -2.80
N ASP A 114 -4.03 -12.14 -2.43
CA ASP A 114 -3.28 -12.78 -1.34
C ASP A 114 -1.84 -13.11 -1.78
N GLY A 115 -0.96 -12.12 -1.64
CA GLY A 115 0.46 -12.26 -1.97
C GLY A 115 1.20 -13.25 -1.07
N ARG A 116 0.78 -13.44 0.19
CA ARG A 116 1.37 -14.42 1.11
C ARG A 116 1.16 -15.83 0.58
N GLN A 117 -0.09 -16.15 0.24
CA GLN A 117 -0.45 -17.43 -0.36
C GLN A 117 0.28 -17.68 -1.69
N ALA A 118 0.32 -16.66 -2.56
CA ALA A 118 0.94 -16.77 -3.86
C ALA A 118 2.46 -17.02 -3.75
N LEU A 119 3.17 -16.29 -2.88
CA LEU A 119 4.60 -16.50 -2.64
C LEU A 119 4.90 -17.84 -2.02
N MET A 120 4.09 -18.30 -1.06
CA MET A 120 4.25 -19.62 -0.46
C MET A 120 4.04 -20.74 -1.49
N ASN A 121 3.09 -20.58 -2.40
CA ASN A 121 2.86 -21.52 -3.48
C ASN A 121 4.02 -21.56 -4.49
N TRP A 122 4.77 -20.47 -4.62
CA TRP A 122 5.95 -20.42 -5.47
C TRP A 122 7.20 -20.98 -4.79
N CYS A 123 7.56 -20.53 -3.57
CA CYS A 123 8.82 -20.90 -2.92
C CYS A 123 8.71 -22.08 -1.93
N GLY A 124 7.49 -22.45 -1.52
CA GLY A 124 7.22 -23.59 -0.64
C GLY A 124 7.33 -23.30 0.86
N VAL A 125 7.72 -22.08 1.24
CA VAL A 125 7.86 -21.62 2.63
C VAL A 125 7.17 -20.28 2.83
N ASP A 126 6.71 -20.03 4.04
CA ASP A 126 6.12 -18.73 4.41
C ASP A 126 7.17 -17.81 5.00
N LEU A 127 7.74 -16.94 4.18
CA LEU A 127 8.75 -15.98 4.61
C LEU A 127 8.21 -14.94 5.60
N THR A 128 6.89 -14.76 5.68
CA THR A 128 6.30 -13.79 6.61
C THR A 128 6.26 -14.29 8.06
N GLU A 129 6.64 -15.53 8.32
CA GLU A 129 6.88 -16.05 9.67
C GLU A 129 8.16 -15.48 10.29
N VAL A 130 9.08 -14.99 9.47
CA VAL A 130 10.30 -14.35 9.95
C VAL A 130 9.94 -12.94 10.45
N PRO A 131 10.26 -12.60 11.71
CA PRO A 131 10.00 -11.28 12.25
C PRO A 131 10.61 -10.17 11.39
N GLY A 132 9.80 -9.17 11.02
CA GLY A 132 10.24 -8.05 10.19
C GLY A 132 10.07 -8.26 8.67
N ILE A 133 9.78 -9.47 8.21
CA ILE A 133 9.48 -9.74 6.81
C ILE A 133 7.96 -9.70 6.59
N ASP A 134 7.49 -8.69 5.88
CA ASP A 134 6.12 -8.64 5.36
C ASP A 134 6.05 -9.18 3.92
N VAL A 135 4.84 -9.26 3.35
CA VAL A 135 4.62 -9.77 1.99
C VAL A 135 5.41 -8.98 0.94
N GLY A 136 5.47 -7.65 1.08
CA GLY A 136 6.21 -6.79 0.15
C GLY A 136 7.72 -7.04 0.22
N THR A 137 8.27 -7.20 1.42
CA THR A 137 9.68 -7.54 1.64
C THR A 137 9.99 -8.94 1.13
N ALA A 138 9.11 -9.93 1.40
CA ALA A 138 9.26 -11.29 0.89
C ALA A 138 9.26 -11.32 -0.64
N MET A 139 8.38 -10.56 -1.28
CA MET A 139 8.32 -10.44 -2.74
C MET A 139 9.63 -9.87 -3.31
N LYS A 140 10.16 -8.79 -2.73
CA LYS A 140 11.44 -8.19 -3.14
C LYS A 140 12.59 -9.19 -3.01
N ILE A 141 12.68 -9.89 -1.87
CA ILE A 141 13.71 -10.91 -1.66
C ILE A 141 13.60 -11.99 -2.73
N LEU A 142 12.42 -12.54 -2.97
CA LEU A 142 12.23 -13.61 -3.93
C LEU A 142 12.41 -13.16 -5.39
N SER A 143 12.06 -11.92 -5.73
CA SER A 143 12.29 -11.37 -7.08
C SER A 143 13.78 -11.27 -7.42
N GLU A 144 14.63 -11.00 -6.43
CA GLU A 144 16.09 -10.89 -6.60
C GLU A 144 16.79 -12.25 -6.51
N LEU A 145 16.34 -13.08 -5.58
CA LEU A 145 17.00 -14.39 -5.30
C LEU A 145 16.48 -15.51 -6.18
N GLY A 146 15.25 -15.42 -6.62
CA GLY A 146 14.52 -16.58 -7.11
C GLY A 146 14.17 -17.55 -5.98
N ARG A 147 13.79 -18.78 -6.37
CA ARG A 147 13.37 -19.83 -5.45
C ARG A 147 14.53 -20.60 -4.80
N SER A 148 15.73 -20.50 -5.35
CA SER A 148 16.89 -21.29 -4.92
C SER A 148 18.03 -20.40 -4.46
N LEU A 149 18.61 -20.76 -3.33
CA LEU A 149 19.80 -20.12 -2.79
C LEU A 149 21.11 -20.81 -3.23
N THR A 150 21.06 -21.76 -4.15
CA THR A 150 22.23 -22.55 -4.59
C THR A 150 23.35 -21.71 -5.21
N ARG A 151 23.07 -20.46 -5.59
CA ARG A 151 24.08 -19.50 -6.07
C ARG A 151 25.00 -18.98 -4.96
N PHE A 152 24.67 -19.24 -3.70
CA PHE A 152 25.49 -18.83 -2.55
C PHE A 152 26.15 -20.07 -1.94
N ASP A 153 27.48 -20.17 -2.02
CA ASP A 153 28.22 -21.30 -1.47
C ASP A 153 28.14 -21.39 0.06
N THR A 154 27.94 -20.24 0.73
CA THR A 154 27.88 -20.16 2.18
C THR A 154 26.85 -19.13 2.68
N VAL A 155 26.39 -19.30 3.91
CA VAL A 155 25.54 -18.31 4.60
C VAL A 155 26.22 -16.92 4.65
N LYS A 156 27.54 -16.88 4.78
CA LYS A 156 28.31 -15.61 4.79
C LYS A 156 28.19 -14.87 3.46
N HIS A 157 28.30 -15.58 2.33
CA HIS A 157 28.09 -14.98 1.00
C HIS A 157 26.68 -14.42 0.86
N PHE A 158 25.68 -15.14 1.33
CA PHE A 158 24.29 -14.68 1.34
C PHE A 158 24.09 -13.44 2.21
N CYS A 159 24.60 -13.43 3.46
CA CYS A 159 24.53 -12.28 4.35
C CYS A 159 25.29 -11.07 3.80
N SER A 160 26.43 -11.28 3.15
CA SER A 160 27.19 -10.21 2.49
C SER A 160 26.40 -9.60 1.32
N TRP A 161 25.76 -10.43 0.52
CA TRP A 161 24.91 -9.98 -0.59
C TRP A 161 23.70 -9.16 -0.09
N LEU A 162 23.12 -9.54 1.05
CA LEU A 162 22.05 -8.77 1.71
C LEU A 162 22.52 -7.47 2.36
N GLY A 163 23.83 -7.18 2.37
CA GLY A 163 24.38 -6.01 3.04
C GLY A 163 24.37 -6.12 4.58
N LEU A 164 24.20 -7.33 5.13
CA LEU A 164 24.14 -7.58 6.57
C LEU A 164 25.52 -7.81 7.21
N CYS A 165 26.58 -7.89 6.40
CA CYS A 165 27.95 -7.97 6.93
C CYS A 165 28.46 -6.58 7.29
N PRO A 166 29.15 -6.43 8.45
CA PRO A 166 29.82 -5.18 8.80
C PRO A 166 30.79 -4.77 7.67
N ASP A 167 30.71 -3.51 7.24
CA ASP A 167 31.67 -2.93 6.33
C ASP A 167 33.00 -2.71 7.07
N ASN A 168 33.82 -3.75 7.15
CA ASN A 168 35.14 -3.68 7.73
C ASN A 168 36.08 -2.92 6.78
N ARG A 169 35.95 -1.61 6.71
CA ARG A 169 36.97 -0.73 6.13
C ARG A 169 38.15 -0.71 7.09
N ILE A 170 39.16 -1.52 6.81
CA ILE A 170 40.45 -1.40 7.47
C ILE A 170 41.11 -0.14 6.91
N SER A 171 41.00 0.97 7.67
CA SER A 171 41.78 2.17 7.40
C SER A 171 43.13 1.98 8.08
N GLY A 172 44.17 1.77 7.30
CA GLY A 172 45.52 1.72 7.80
C GLY A 172 46.17 0.34 7.68
N GLY A 173 46.78 0.04 6.59
CA GLY A 173 47.84 -0.89 6.39
C GLY A 173 49.01 -0.11 5.84
#